data_76db424aad3c221d8ea625ed19300e24
#
_entry.id   76db424aad3c221d8ea625ed19300e24
#
_cell.length_a   1.000
_cell.length_b   1.000
_cell.length_c   1.000
_cell.angle_alpha   90.00
_cell.angle_beta   90.00
_cell.angle_gamma   90.00
#
_symmetry.space_group_name_H-M   'P 1'
#
loop_
_entity.id
_entity.type
_entity.pdbx_description
1 polymer ?
#
loop_
_entity_poly.entity_id
_entity_poly.type
_entity_poly.pdbx_seq_one_letter_code
_entity_poly.pdbx_strand_id
1 'polypeptide(L)'
;MSEDHVHDVLIIGGGAVGATLARALSRFHLDVVLLEREAEVAFGVSKANSGIVHSAMHASPETLKGRLEWPGNQGWRKLHEELGFGLNPVGEVLVALDDEQLARIEQIRQQGIAKGIPGTQPWSAAQVLDAQPNLSRDVVGAVWAPTACVFNPYEAVMLVADAAQRNGVTIAVEQGVTAIDPPDVEEPDAPMVVRTTTEVWRGRFVVNAAGLFADDIAEMAGVLDFQILPRKGEEYLLDRRLEGVVTSIIFPCPSPVSKGTLVNPTVDGTIMVGPTATTVDDKYDTSTTEEGARQVFLNARKLVPAISERDIIAEFAGLRPVSNTEDFIVGPTERRGFINAAGIQSPGLTGAPALAEMLVDILADEGLKLQEKEHWDPTAPHPVRFSHLSTDEQQALARSDPRYAQLVCRCEIVTEAEIRDAIDRGAHTLDGLKFRTRAGMGRCQGGFCTWPCMELLAEQQGIPVTEVTKRGSGSWIVTERADRPVTPVSTGG
;
A
#
# COMPACT_ATOMS: atom_id res chain seq x y z
N MET A 1 -19.69 22.12 7.13
CA MET A 1 -18.95 23.28 6.56
C MET A 1 -19.94 24.11 5.73
N SER A 2 -19.69 25.42 5.48
CA SER A 2 -20.58 26.20 4.60
C SER A 2 -20.48 25.63 3.17
N GLU A 3 -21.60 25.54 2.45
CA GLU A 3 -21.66 25.03 1.07
C GLU A 3 -20.73 25.79 0.07
N ASP A 4 -20.21 26.94 0.46
CA ASP A 4 -19.37 27.82 -0.36
C ASP A 4 -17.86 27.80 -0.01
N HIS A 5 -17.44 26.92 0.90
CA HIS A 5 -16.01 26.86 1.28
C HIS A 5 -15.14 26.28 0.13
N VAL A 6 -14.06 26.98 -0.21
CA VAL A 6 -13.14 26.56 -1.28
C VAL A 6 -11.80 26.18 -0.69
N HIS A 7 -11.42 24.93 -0.86
CA HIS A 7 -10.13 24.39 -0.44
C HIS A 7 -9.04 24.75 -1.46
N ASP A 8 -7.79 24.83 -1.01
CA ASP A 8 -6.65 25.08 -1.91
C ASP A 8 -6.42 23.84 -2.79
N VAL A 9 -6.39 22.63 -2.21
CA VAL A 9 -6.13 21.38 -2.93
C VAL A 9 -7.08 20.27 -2.49
N LEU A 10 -7.74 19.64 -3.44
CA LEU A 10 -8.45 18.36 -3.27
C LEU A 10 -7.60 17.24 -3.86
N ILE A 11 -7.31 16.20 -3.08
CA ILE A 11 -6.60 15.00 -3.53
C ILE A 11 -7.61 13.86 -3.62
N ILE A 12 -7.77 13.24 -4.78
CA ILE A 12 -8.69 12.12 -4.99
C ILE A 12 -7.90 10.82 -4.93
N GLY A 13 -8.12 10.04 -3.87
CA GLY A 13 -7.49 8.75 -3.61
C GLY A 13 -6.49 8.75 -2.47
N GLY A 14 -6.78 7.97 -1.41
CA GLY A 14 -5.96 7.82 -0.20
C GLY A 14 -4.93 6.68 -0.27
N GLY A 15 -4.44 6.35 -1.47
CA GLY A 15 -3.33 5.41 -1.66
C GLY A 15 -1.96 6.03 -1.35
N ALA A 16 -0.88 5.28 -1.64
CA ALA A 16 0.48 5.72 -1.36
C ALA A 16 0.80 7.11 -1.96
N VAL A 17 0.34 7.39 -3.18
CA VAL A 17 0.58 8.67 -3.85
C VAL A 17 -0.18 9.80 -3.17
N GLY A 18 -1.49 9.65 -2.97
CA GLY A 18 -2.31 10.70 -2.36
C GLY A 18 -1.90 10.98 -0.91
N ALA A 19 -1.62 9.95 -0.11
CA ALA A 19 -1.19 10.12 1.27
C ALA A 19 0.19 10.81 1.38
N THR A 20 1.17 10.42 0.55
CA THR A 20 2.49 11.08 0.54
C THR A 20 2.40 12.52 0.05
N LEU A 21 1.53 12.82 -0.94
CA LEU A 21 1.26 14.18 -1.38
C LEU A 21 0.57 15.01 -0.28
N ALA A 22 -0.45 14.46 0.38
CA ALA A 22 -1.13 15.12 1.48
C ALA A 22 -0.15 15.52 2.59
N ARG A 23 0.77 14.61 2.95
CA ARG A 23 1.83 14.90 3.91
C ARG A 23 2.82 15.95 3.40
N ALA A 24 3.22 15.88 2.13
CA ALA A 24 4.12 16.86 1.56
C ALA A 24 3.51 18.27 1.57
N LEU A 25 2.23 18.41 1.20
CA LEU A 25 1.49 19.67 1.24
C LEU A 25 1.23 20.18 2.67
N SER A 26 1.16 19.27 3.66
CA SER A 26 0.91 19.66 5.06
C SER A 26 2.01 20.54 5.68
N ARG A 27 3.16 20.67 5.01
CA ARG A 27 4.25 21.60 5.41
C ARG A 27 3.88 23.07 5.22
N PHE A 28 2.89 23.34 4.37
CA PHE A 28 2.53 24.70 3.96
C PHE A 28 1.21 25.15 4.60
N HIS A 29 1.02 26.46 4.68
CA HIS A 29 -0.25 27.08 5.04
C HIS A 29 -1.28 26.93 3.92
N LEU A 30 -1.83 25.72 3.79
CA LEU A 30 -2.80 25.33 2.78
C LEU A 30 -3.98 24.62 3.44
N ASP A 31 -5.14 24.80 2.86
CA ASP A 31 -6.34 24.02 3.17
C ASP A 31 -6.42 22.84 2.19
N VAL A 32 -6.06 21.65 2.66
CA VAL A 32 -5.95 20.43 1.85
C VAL A 32 -6.93 19.37 2.34
N VAL A 33 -7.65 18.78 1.41
CA VAL A 33 -8.54 17.64 1.66
C VAL A 33 -8.12 16.45 0.82
N LEU A 34 -8.02 15.28 1.45
CA LEU A 34 -7.86 14.00 0.78
C LEU A 34 -9.19 13.24 0.83
N LEU A 35 -9.73 12.90 -0.34
CA LEU A 35 -10.98 12.15 -0.52
C LEU A 35 -10.65 10.69 -0.84
N GLU A 36 -11.10 9.76 0.02
CA GLU A 36 -10.95 8.32 -0.18
C GLU A 36 -12.34 7.66 -0.22
N ARG A 37 -12.59 6.81 -1.22
CA ARG A 37 -13.88 6.12 -1.36
C ARG A 37 -14.08 4.96 -0.39
N GLU A 38 -12.98 4.33 0.05
CA GLU A 38 -13.02 3.21 1.00
C GLU A 38 -13.16 3.74 2.44
N ALA A 39 -13.44 2.84 3.37
CA ALA A 39 -13.57 3.16 4.79
C ALA A 39 -12.21 3.44 5.49
N GLU A 40 -11.10 3.33 4.79
CA GLU A 40 -9.77 3.58 5.32
C GLU A 40 -8.82 3.93 4.18
N VAL A 41 -7.81 4.75 4.42
CA VAL A 41 -6.72 4.99 3.46
C VAL A 41 -5.93 3.70 3.20
N ALA A 42 -5.18 3.65 2.12
CA ALA A 42 -4.43 2.49 1.64
C ALA A 42 -5.27 1.30 1.16
N PHE A 43 -6.59 1.32 1.21
CA PHE A 43 -7.44 0.14 0.93
C PHE A 43 -7.55 -0.24 -0.55
N GLY A 44 -6.96 0.53 -1.45
CA GLY A 44 -6.73 0.15 -2.85
C GLY A 44 -5.50 -0.77 -3.02
N VAL A 45 -4.76 -0.58 -4.11
CA VAL A 45 -3.55 -1.37 -4.46
C VAL A 45 -2.43 -1.20 -3.43
N SER A 46 -2.43 -0.14 -2.64
CA SER A 46 -1.40 0.13 -1.63
C SER A 46 -1.31 -0.94 -0.55
N LYS A 47 -2.39 -1.67 -0.23
CA LYS A 47 -2.37 -2.82 0.70
C LYS A 47 -2.17 -4.18 0.04
N ALA A 48 -2.29 -4.25 -1.30
CA ALA A 48 -2.30 -5.51 -2.06
C ALA A 48 -1.14 -5.55 -3.05
N ASN A 49 0.07 -5.70 -2.54
CA ASN A 49 1.33 -5.76 -3.28
C ASN A 49 2.41 -6.47 -2.44
N SER A 50 3.58 -6.73 -3.03
CA SER A 50 4.67 -7.49 -2.40
C SER A 50 5.38 -6.76 -1.24
N GLY A 51 5.01 -5.53 -0.88
CA GLY A 51 5.64 -4.78 0.22
C GLY A 51 7.12 -4.46 0.00
N ILE A 52 7.52 -4.16 -1.23
CA ILE A 52 8.91 -3.95 -1.60
C ILE A 52 9.18 -2.47 -1.91
N VAL A 53 10.18 -1.92 -1.25
CA VAL A 53 10.90 -0.73 -1.69
C VAL A 53 12.06 -1.22 -2.55
N HIS A 54 11.91 -1.13 -3.88
CA HIS A 54 12.88 -1.67 -4.84
C HIS A 54 14.25 -1.02 -4.73
N SER A 55 15.29 -1.75 -5.13
CA SER A 55 16.67 -1.24 -5.19
C SER A 55 16.89 -0.08 -6.17
N ALA A 56 15.93 0.14 -7.06
CA ALA A 56 15.92 1.12 -8.14
C ALA A 56 16.78 0.76 -9.38
N MET A 57 17.24 -0.47 -9.53
CA MET A 57 18.02 -0.85 -10.70
C MET A 57 17.18 -1.32 -11.90
N HIS A 58 15.90 -1.67 -11.70
CA HIS A 58 15.11 -2.38 -12.72
C HIS A 58 14.49 -1.49 -13.80
N ALA A 59 13.97 -0.33 -13.45
CA ALA A 59 13.28 0.55 -14.41
C ALA A 59 14.27 1.40 -15.22
N SER A 60 13.98 1.61 -16.52
CA SER A 60 14.83 2.45 -17.39
C SER A 60 14.88 3.91 -16.90
N PRO A 61 16.05 4.56 -16.87
CA PRO A 61 16.19 5.96 -16.50
C PRO A 61 15.50 6.92 -17.50
N GLU A 62 15.17 6.45 -18.70
CA GLU A 62 14.45 7.22 -19.71
C GLU A 62 12.98 7.40 -19.36
N THR A 63 12.40 6.51 -18.54
CA THR A 63 11.01 6.57 -18.09
C THR A 63 10.86 7.42 -16.83
N LEU A 64 9.68 7.99 -16.62
CA LEU A 64 9.39 8.73 -15.39
C LEU A 64 9.49 7.80 -14.18
N LYS A 65 8.92 6.59 -14.26
CA LYS A 65 9.02 5.58 -13.20
C LYS A 65 10.46 5.23 -12.82
N GLY A 66 11.37 5.19 -13.80
CA GLY A 66 12.79 4.91 -13.55
C GLY A 66 13.54 6.07 -12.90
N ARG A 67 13.15 7.32 -13.20
CA ARG A 67 13.72 8.53 -12.58
C ARG A 67 13.27 8.69 -11.12
N LEU A 68 12.03 8.31 -10.81
CA LEU A 68 11.45 8.45 -9.47
C LEU A 68 11.81 7.30 -8.51
N GLU A 69 12.31 6.18 -9.03
CA GLU A 69 12.52 4.96 -8.24
C GLU A 69 13.57 5.15 -7.13
N TRP A 70 14.74 5.70 -7.46
CA TRP A 70 15.82 5.90 -6.47
C TRP A 70 15.53 7.03 -5.46
N PRO A 71 15.10 8.23 -5.87
CA PRO A 71 14.68 9.24 -4.89
C PRO A 71 13.53 8.76 -3.99
N GLY A 72 12.61 7.98 -4.53
CA GLY A 72 11.51 7.38 -3.76
C GLY A 72 11.98 6.35 -2.74
N ASN A 73 12.98 5.50 -3.09
CA ASN A 73 13.60 4.59 -2.13
C ASN A 73 14.18 5.35 -0.94
N GLN A 74 14.92 6.43 -1.20
CA GLN A 74 15.47 7.28 -0.15
C GLN A 74 14.37 7.99 0.65
N GLY A 75 13.29 8.41 -0.01
CA GLY A 75 12.13 9.02 0.62
C GLY A 75 11.45 8.09 1.64
N TRP A 76 11.27 6.81 1.31
CA TRP A 76 10.71 5.84 2.27
C TRP A 76 11.61 5.59 3.48
N ARG A 77 12.94 5.61 3.31
CA ARG A 77 13.88 5.51 4.44
C ARG A 77 13.76 6.70 5.39
N LYS A 78 13.67 7.91 4.83
CA LYS A 78 13.43 9.13 5.60
C LYS A 78 12.09 9.08 6.32
N LEU A 79 11.01 8.66 5.64
CA LEU A 79 9.70 8.49 6.24
C LEU A 79 9.69 7.44 7.36
N HIS A 80 10.45 6.34 7.21
CA HIS A 80 10.64 5.37 8.28
C HIS A 80 11.30 5.97 9.51
N GLU A 81 12.35 6.76 9.35
CA GLU A 81 13.02 7.47 10.47
C GLU A 81 12.08 8.44 11.18
N GLU A 82 11.20 9.13 10.45
CA GLU A 82 10.27 10.11 11.00
C GLU A 82 9.01 9.48 11.61
N LEU A 83 8.50 8.38 11.05
CA LEU A 83 7.19 7.81 11.38
C LEU A 83 7.25 6.45 12.08
N GLY A 84 8.40 5.74 12.05
CA GLY A 84 8.66 4.52 12.80
C GLY A 84 7.92 3.26 12.34
N PHE A 85 7.34 3.23 11.12
CA PHE A 85 6.82 1.98 10.58
C PHE A 85 7.94 0.97 10.33
N GLY A 86 7.62 -0.33 10.34
CA GLY A 86 8.62 -1.37 10.08
C GLY A 86 9.18 -1.30 8.65
N LEU A 87 10.52 -1.15 8.51
CA LEU A 87 11.23 -1.22 7.25
C LEU A 87 12.53 -1.99 7.43
N ASN A 88 12.65 -3.14 6.75
CA ASN A 88 13.82 -4.01 6.84
C ASN A 88 14.69 -3.92 5.57
N PRO A 89 15.96 -3.48 5.68
CA PRO A 89 16.89 -3.41 4.55
C PRO A 89 17.47 -4.79 4.25
N VAL A 90 16.69 -5.65 3.63
CA VAL A 90 17.04 -7.05 3.33
C VAL A 90 17.81 -7.21 2.03
N GLY A 91 17.88 -6.18 1.19
CA GLY A 91 18.47 -6.25 -0.14
C GLY A 91 17.70 -7.17 -1.10
N GLU A 92 18.14 -7.20 -2.35
CA GLU A 92 17.58 -8.12 -3.36
C GLU A 92 18.68 -8.90 -4.06
N VAL A 93 18.37 -10.15 -4.41
CA VAL A 93 19.22 -11.07 -5.19
C VAL A 93 18.49 -11.37 -6.49
N LEU A 94 18.99 -10.86 -7.59
CA LEU A 94 18.50 -11.12 -8.94
C LEU A 94 19.22 -12.33 -9.50
N VAL A 95 18.55 -13.49 -9.57
CA VAL A 95 19.14 -14.81 -9.80
C VAL A 95 19.16 -15.17 -11.29
N ALA A 96 20.25 -15.77 -11.77
CA ALA A 96 20.35 -16.41 -13.07
C ALA A 96 20.47 -17.94 -12.94
N LEU A 97 19.73 -18.67 -13.78
CA LEU A 97 19.75 -20.13 -13.86
C LEU A 97 20.49 -20.65 -15.11
N ASP A 98 20.95 -19.77 -15.99
CA ASP A 98 21.75 -20.05 -17.17
C ASP A 98 22.60 -18.84 -17.57
N ASP A 99 23.48 -19.01 -18.54
CA ASP A 99 24.43 -17.97 -19.00
C ASP A 99 23.71 -16.80 -19.72
N GLU A 100 22.59 -17.04 -20.41
CA GLU A 100 21.83 -16.00 -21.08
C GLU A 100 21.19 -15.07 -20.03
N GLN A 101 20.60 -15.66 -19.01
CA GLN A 101 20.04 -14.91 -17.87
C GLN A 101 21.15 -14.15 -17.14
N LEU A 102 22.33 -14.75 -16.94
CA LEU A 102 23.47 -14.09 -16.30
C LEU A 102 23.90 -12.84 -17.06
N ALA A 103 24.00 -12.92 -18.39
CA ALA A 103 24.31 -11.75 -19.23
C ALA A 103 23.23 -10.66 -19.13
N ARG A 104 21.96 -11.06 -19.07
CA ARG A 104 20.83 -10.12 -18.94
C ARG A 104 20.80 -9.40 -17.60
N ILE A 105 20.99 -10.12 -16.50
CA ILE A 105 20.99 -9.47 -15.16
C ILE A 105 22.22 -8.57 -14.98
N GLU A 106 23.35 -8.87 -15.64
CA GLU A 106 24.50 -7.96 -15.65
C GLU A 106 24.18 -6.64 -16.37
N GLN A 107 23.41 -6.66 -17.45
CA GLN A 107 22.94 -5.43 -18.10
C GLN A 107 22.07 -4.59 -17.13
N ILE A 108 21.19 -5.22 -16.36
CA ILE A 108 20.39 -4.54 -15.33
C ILE A 108 21.28 -3.93 -14.25
N ARG A 109 22.33 -4.64 -13.83
CA ARG A 109 23.32 -4.12 -12.88
C ARG A 109 24.04 -2.88 -13.42
N GLN A 110 24.48 -2.91 -14.68
CA GLN A 110 25.13 -1.77 -15.32
C GLN A 110 24.20 -0.56 -15.41
N GLN A 111 22.90 -0.79 -15.72
CA GLN A 111 21.89 0.26 -15.68
C GLN A 111 21.75 0.85 -14.27
N GLY A 112 21.76 0.01 -13.22
CA GLY A 112 21.74 0.46 -11.82
C GLY A 112 22.95 1.33 -11.47
N ILE A 113 24.16 0.94 -11.90
CA ILE A 113 25.38 1.73 -11.71
C ILE A 113 25.27 3.08 -12.42
N ALA A 114 24.78 3.10 -13.66
CA ALA A 114 24.60 4.35 -14.42
C ALA A 114 23.58 5.30 -13.76
N LYS A 115 22.59 4.76 -13.01
CA LYS A 115 21.64 5.51 -12.17
C LYS A 115 22.23 5.95 -10.82
N GLY A 116 23.48 5.57 -10.50
CA GLY A 116 24.13 5.89 -9.23
C GLY A 116 23.65 5.05 -8.05
N ILE A 117 23.06 3.86 -8.29
CA ILE A 117 22.62 2.97 -7.21
C ILE A 117 23.83 2.35 -6.53
N PRO A 118 24.04 2.56 -5.21
CA PRO A 118 25.24 2.12 -4.53
C PRO A 118 25.22 0.63 -4.21
N GLY A 119 26.41 0.02 -4.17
CA GLY A 119 26.64 -1.29 -3.59
C GLY A 119 26.17 -2.49 -4.43
N THR A 120 25.74 -2.28 -5.68
CA THR A 120 25.36 -3.39 -6.57
C THR A 120 26.58 -4.22 -6.96
N GLN A 121 26.50 -5.53 -6.77
CA GLN A 121 27.62 -6.45 -6.97
C GLN A 121 27.21 -7.69 -7.77
N PRO A 122 28.07 -8.21 -8.68
CA PRO A 122 27.88 -9.53 -9.23
C PRO A 122 28.29 -10.58 -8.19
N TRP A 123 27.48 -11.62 -8.03
CA TRP A 123 27.77 -12.76 -7.16
C TRP A 123 27.94 -14.04 -7.99
N SER A 124 28.97 -14.81 -7.71
CA SER A 124 29.12 -16.18 -8.22
C SER A 124 28.09 -17.11 -7.57
N ALA A 125 27.84 -18.26 -8.19
CA ALA A 125 26.93 -19.28 -7.62
C ALA A 125 27.31 -19.66 -6.18
N ALA A 126 28.63 -19.77 -5.87
CA ALA A 126 29.09 -20.07 -4.53
C ALA A 126 28.71 -18.98 -3.51
N GLN A 127 28.88 -17.70 -3.86
CA GLN A 127 28.49 -16.56 -2.99
C GLN A 127 26.98 -16.51 -2.79
N VAL A 128 26.20 -16.77 -3.85
CA VAL A 128 24.74 -16.84 -3.76
C VAL A 128 24.29 -17.92 -2.78
N LEU A 129 24.84 -19.13 -2.90
CA LEU A 129 24.46 -20.27 -2.07
C LEU A 129 24.99 -20.19 -0.64
N ASP A 130 26.07 -19.45 -0.40
CA ASP A 130 26.55 -19.12 0.94
C ASP A 130 25.60 -18.13 1.65
N ALA A 131 25.19 -17.08 0.95
CA ALA A 131 24.27 -16.06 1.49
C ALA A 131 22.81 -16.55 1.57
N GLN A 132 22.39 -17.41 0.64
CA GLN A 132 21.02 -17.93 0.50
C GLN A 132 21.04 -19.45 0.33
N PRO A 133 21.30 -20.23 1.38
CA PRO A 133 21.58 -21.69 1.28
C PRO A 133 20.40 -22.54 0.80
N ASN A 134 19.16 -21.99 0.86
CA ASN A 134 17.94 -22.67 0.43
C ASN A 134 17.59 -22.43 -1.04
N LEU A 135 18.39 -21.66 -1.79
CA LEU A 135 18.17 -21.52 -3.22
C LEU A 135 18.53 -22.81 -3.99
N SER A 136 17.96 -22.93 -5.18
CA SER A 136 18.24 -24.02 -6.09
C SER A 136 19.75 -24.14 -6.39
N ARG A 137 20.24 -25.36 -6.52
CA ARG A 137 21.63 -25.65 -6.94
C ARG A 137 21.87 -25.35 -8.42
N ASP A 138 20.81 -25.09 -9.20
CA ASP A 138 20.91 -24.72 -10.60
C ASP A 138 21.31 -23.25 -10.81
N VAL A 139 21.48 -22.47 -9.72
CA VAL A 139 21.92 -21.07 -9.80
C VAL A 139 23.34 -21.00 -10.35
N VAL A 140 23.54 -20.24 -11.43
CA VAL A 140 24.87 -20.02 -12.05
C VAL A 140 25.51 -18.70 -11.59
N GLY A 141 24.69 -17.75 -11.07
CA GLY A 141 25.16 -16.49 -10.51
C GLY A 141 24.00 -15.57 -10.21
N ALA A 142 24.31 -14.39 -9.68
CA ALA A 142 23.30 -13.38 -9.36
C ALA A 142 23.87 -11.95 -9.38
N VAL A 143 22.99 -10.97 -9.33
CA VAL A 143 23.28 -9.59 -8.95
C VAL A 143 22.72 -9.33 -7.57
N TRP A 144 23.54 -8.84 -6.66
CA TRP A 144 23.18 -8.35 -5.34
C TRP A 144 22.98 -6.84 -5.36
N ALA A 145 21.87 -6.35 -4.80
CA ALA A 145 21.63 -4.93 -4.58
C ALA A 145 21.16 -4.69 -3.13
N PRO A 146 21.97 -4.03 -2.29
CA PRO A 146 21.69 -3.86 -0.85
C PRO A 146 20.63 -2.82 -0.54
N THR A 147 20.22 -2.03 -1.52
CA THR A 147 19.33 -0.88 -1.33
C THR A 147 17.83 -1.24 -1.25
N ALA A 148 17.46 -2.47 -1.61
CA ALA A 148 16.09 -2.92 -1.50
C ALA A 148 15.68 -3.16 -0.03
N CYS A 149 14.42 -2.83 0.28
CA CYS A 149 13.84 -3.08 1.60
C CYS A 149 12.49 -3.76 1.47
N VAL A 150 12.03 -4.40 2.55
CA VAL A 150 10.64 -4.81 2.72
C VAL A 150 9.98 -3.99 3.83
N PHE A 151 8.70 -3.71 3.70
CA PHE A 151 7.92 -2.97 4.69
C PHE A 151 6.43 -3.38 4.61
N ASN A 152 5.63 -2.93 5.59
CA ASN A 152 4.18 -3.04 5.52
C ASN A 152 3.61 -1.79 4.83
N PRO A 153 3.25 -1.86 3.54
CA PRO A 153 2.88 -0.67 2.78
C PRO A 153 1.60 0.00 3.31
N TYR A 154 0.63 -0.79 3.78
CA TYR A 154 -0.60 -0.26 4.39
C TYR A 154 -0.32 0.50 5.68
N GLU A 155 0.53 -0.03 6.57
CA GLU A 155 0.94 0.65 7.80
C GLU A 155 1.66 1.96 7.51
N ALA A 156 2.63 1.92 6.59
CA ALA A 156 3.38 3.11 6.20
C ALA A 156 2.46 4.21 5.63
N VAL A 157 1.53 3.85 4.74
CA VAL A 157 0.59 4.81 4.13
C VAL A 157 -0.38 5.38 5.17
N MET A 158 -0.88 4.57 6.11
CA MET A 158 -1.73 5.03 7.20
C MET A 158 -1.00 6.02 8.11
N LEU A 159 0.25 5.72 8.51
CA LEU A 159 1.06 6.63 9.33
C LEU A 159 1.42 7.92 8.61
N VAL A 160 1.65 7.86 7.30
CA VAL A 160 1.84 9.05 6.45
C VAL A 160 0.58 9.92 6.44
N ALA A 161 -0.60 9.32 6.31
CA ALA A 161 -1.88 10.02 6.35
C ALA A 161 -2.17 10.58 7.76
N ASP A 162 -1.93 9.81 8.83
CA ASP A 162 -2.06 10.26 10.22
C ASP A 162 -1.15 11.49 10.49
N ALA A 163 0.10 11.50 9.97
CA ALA A 163 1.01 12.64 10.07
C ALA A 163 0.50 13.87 9.29
N ALA A 164 -0.10 13.68 8.10
CA ALA A 164 -0.72 14.74 7.33
C ALA A 164 -1.90 15.35 8.09
N GLN A 165 -2.77 14.52 8.65
CA GLN A 165 -3.95 14.94 9.42
C GLN A 165 -3.56 15.75 10.68
N ARG A 166 -2.53 15.32 11.41
CA ARG A 166 -2.00 16.08 12.57
C ARG A 166 -1.48 17.45 12.19
N ASN A 167 -1.02 17.61 10.95
CA ASN A 167 -0.57 18.89 10.41
C ASN A 167 -1.68 19.67 9.68
N GLY A 168 -2.95 19.30 9.87
CA GLY A 168 -4.12 20.07 9.44
C GLY A 168 -4.71 19.68 8.10
N VAL A 169 -4.28 18.57 7.48
CA VAL A 169 -4.97 18.02 6.30
C VAL A 169 -6.25 17.31 6.73
N THR A 170 -7.35 17.54 6.03
CA THR A 170 -8.59 16.79 6.22
C THR A 170 -8.51 15.47 5.46
N ILE A 171 -8.65 14.34 6.17
CA ILE A 171 -8.79 13.01 5.55
C ILE A 171 -10.27 12.63 5.60
N ALA A 172 -10.93 12.58 4.43
CA ALA A 172 -12.33 12.23 4.30
C ALA A 172 -12.47 10.86 3.63
N VAL A 173 -12.80 9.85 4.43
CA VAL A 173 -13.05 8.47 3.97
C VAL A 173 -14.52 8.28 3.61
N GLU A 174 -14.86 7.19 2.90
CA GLU A 174 -16.20 6.90 2.36
C GLU A 174 -16.73 8.02 1.44
N GLN A 175 -15.81 8.77 0.81
CA GLN A 175 -16.08 9.88 -0.10
C GLN A 175 -15.79 9.47 -1.57
N GLY A 176 -16.53 8.48 -2.07
CA GLY A 176 -16.40 8.06 -3.47
C GLY A 176 -16.84 9.20 -4.41
N VAL A 177 -15.93 9.67 -5.27
CA VAL A 177 -16.24 10.73 -6.27
C VAL A 177 -17.20 10.18 -7.32
N THR A 178 -18.25 10.92 -7.60
CA THR A 178 -19.32 10.56 -8.54
C THR A 178 -19.43 11.51 -9.73
N ALA A 179 -18.95 12.75 -9.58
CA ALA A 179 -18.88 13.74 -10.66
C ALA A 179 -17.86 14.84 -10.34
N ILE A 180 -17.31 15.44 -11.38
CA ILE A 180 -16.48 16.64 -11.30
C ILE A 180 -17.04 17.66 -12.27
N ASP A 181 -17.43 18.84 -11.77
CA ASP A 181 -17.85 19.97 -12.58
C ASP A 181 -16.64 20.93 -12.68
N PRO A 182 -15.95 20.99 -13.83
CA PRO A 182 -14.87 21.96 -14.05
C PRO A 182 -15.43 23.37 -14.16
N PRO A 183 -14.61 24.41 -13.90
CA PRO A 183 -15.05 25.78 -14.08
C PRO A 183 -15.46 26.06 -15.53
N ASP A 184 -16.40 27.00 -15.71
CA ASP A 184 -16.81 27.46 -17.03
C ASP A 184 -15.66 28.15 -17.76
N VAL A 185 -15.69 28.10 -19.08
CA VAL A 185 -14.67 28.73 -19.94
C VAL A 185 -14.61 30.26 -19.72
N GLU A 186 -15.73 30.88 -19.31
CA GLU A 186 -15.84 32.31 -19.03
C GLU A 186 -15.27 32.67 -17.64
N GLU A 187 -15.18 31.71 -16.70
CA GLU A 187 -14.64 31.90 -15.36
C GLU A 187 -13.54 30.84 -15.05
N PRO A 188 -12.42 30.85 -15.75
CA PRO A 188 -11.41 29.78 -15.65
C PRO A 188 -10.69 29.72 -14.29
N ASP A 189 -10.84 30.74 -13.45
CA ASP A 189 -10.28 30.80 -12.08
C ASP A 189 -11.29 30.36 -11.00
N ALA A 190 -12.53 30.01 -11.40
CA ALA A 190 -13.50 29.46 -10.47
C ALA A 190 -13.05 28.05 -9.96
N PRO A 191 -13.42 27.67 -8.74
CA PRO A 191 -13.04 26.38 -8.21
C PRO A 191 -13.74 25.23 -8.94
N MET A 192 -13.08 24.08 -9.06
CA MET A 192 -13.73 22.84 -9.46
C MET A 192 -14.68 22.38 -8.37
N VAL A 193 -15.82 21.81 -8.76
CA VAL A 193 -16.78 21.20 -7.85
C VAL A 193 -16.67 19.67 -7.95
N VAL A 194 -16.25 19.02 -6.88
CA VAL A 194 -16.15 17.57 -6.78
C VAL A 194 -17.32 17.04 -5.95
N ARG A 195 -18.18 16.24 -6.57
CA ARG A 195 -19.30 15.58 -5.91
C ARG A 195 -18.89 14.17 -5.50
N THR A 196 -19.17 13.84 -4.27
CA THR A 196 -18.97 12.50 -3.73
C THR A 196 -20.32 11.83 -3.45
N THR A 197 -20.26 10.61 -2.93
CA THR A 197 -21.47 9.86 -2.52
C THR A 197 -22.28 10.55 -1.43
N THR A 198 -21.66 11.43 -0.62
CA THR A 198 -22.28 12.03 0.57
C THR A 198 -22.20 13.55 0.62
N GLU A 199 -21.18 14.16 0.01
CA GLU A 199 -20.88 15.59 0.15
C GLU A 199 -20.49 16.26 -1.18
N VAL A 200 -20.38 17.58 -1.17
CA VAL A 200 -19.89 18.40 -2.28
C VAL A 200 -18.68 19.20 -1.82
N TRP A 201 -17.57 19.08 -2.53
CA TRP A 201 -16.30 19.72 -2.23
C TRP A 201 -15.93 20.72 -3.35
N ARG A 202 -15.27 21.81 -2.99
CA ARG A 202 -14.81 22.81 -3.95
C ARG A 202 -13.31 23.01 -3.77
N GLY A 203 -12.52 22.92 -4.83
CA GLY A 203 -11.08 23.07 -4.77
C GLY A 203 -10.53 23.94 -5.89
N ARG A 204 -9.52 24.74 -5.58
CA ARG A 204 -8.76 25.49 -6.60
C ARG A 204 -7.94 24.56 -7.48
N PHE A 205 -7.36 23.53 -6.85
CA PHE A 205 -6.64 22.46 -7.52
C PHE A 205 -7.24 21.11 -7.15
N VAL A 206 -7.31 20.21 -8.12
CA VAL A 206 -7.74 18.82 -7.94
C VAL A 206 -6.62 17.91 -8.46
N VAL A 207 -6.09 17.05 -7.58
CA VAL A 207 -5.06 16.07 -7.95
C VAL A 207 -5.70 14.70 -8.02
N ASN A 208 -5.70 14.11 -9.20
CA ASN A 208 -6.19 12.77 -9.48
C ASN A 208 -5.13 11.72 -9.12
N ALA A 209 -5.19 11.17 -7.92
CA ALA A 209 -4.36 10.07 -7.42
C ALA A 209 -5.20 8.78 -7.21
N ALA A 210 -6.28 8.61 -7.99
CA ALA A 210 -7.28 7.55 -7.84
C ALA A 210 -6.82 6.15 -8.28
N GLY A 211 -5.53 6.01 -8.62
CA GLY A 211 -4.91 4.70 -8.91
C GLY A 211 -5.60 3.96 -10.05
N LEU A 212 -6.28 2.86 -9.72
CA LEU A 212 -6.97 2.01 -10.71
C LEU A 212 -8.14 2.70 -11.40
N PHE A 213 -8.70 3.74 -10.80
CA PHE A 213 -9.84 4.50 -11.32
C PHE A 213 -9.45 5.90 -11.82
N ALA A 214 -8.16 6.12 -12.07
CA ALA A 214 -7.67 7.44 -12.46
C ALA A 214 -8.19 7.90 -13.83
N ASP A 215 -8.43 7.00 -14.76
CA ASP A 215 -9.07 7.28 -16.05
C ASP A 215 -10.55 7.65 -15.88
N ASP A 216 -11.30 6.94 -15.01
CA ASP A 216 -12.70 7.26 -14.71
C ASP A 216 -12.81 8.68 -14.10
N ILE A 217 -11.91 9.03 -13.18
CA ILE A 217 -11.85 10.36 -12.56
C ILE A 217 -11.45 11.44 -13.59
N ALA A 218 -10.50 11.14 -14.47
CA ALA A 218 -10.10 12.05 -15.54
C ALA A 218 -11.25 12.29 -16.52
N GLU A 219 -11.99 11.24 -16.91
CA GLU A 219 -13.19 11.34 -17.74
C GLU A 219 -14.25 12.25 -17.14
N MET A 220 -14.50 12.13 -15.81
CA MET A 220 -15.43 13.02 -15.09
C MET A 220 -15.02 14.50 -15.18
N ALA A 221 -13.71 14.78 -15.25
CA ALA A 221 -13.18 16.13 -15.45
C ALA A 221 -13.14 16.57 -16.93
N GLY A 222 -13.52 15.68 -17.85
CA GLY A 222 -13.49 15.91 -19.30
C GLY A 222 -12.08 15.75 -19.92
N VAL A 223 -11.20 14.98 -19.30
CA VAL A 223 -9.86 14.62 -19.77
C VAL A 223 -9.87 13.17 -20.25
N LEU A 224 -9.60 12.93 -21.54
CA LEU A 224 -9.82 11.63 -22.21
C LEU A 224 -8.55 11.10 -22.91
N ASP A 225 -7.38 11.39 -22.39
CA ASP A 225 -6.10 11.17 -23.07
C ASP A 225 -5.40 9.85 -22.70
N PHE A 226 -5.92 9.09 -21.72
CA PHE A 226 -5.36 7.80 -21.32
C PHE A 226 -6.41 6.82 -20.85
N GLN A 227 -5.98 5.55 -20.72
CA GLN A 227 -6.78 4.46 -20.18
C GLN A 227 -5.94 3.64 -19.20
N ILE A 228 -6.58 3.18 -18.10
CA ILE A 228 -5.98 2.26 -17.14
C ILE A 228 -6.39 0.82 -17.46
N LEU A 229 -5.37 -0.01 -17.66
CA LEU A 229 -5.51 -1.45 -17.94
C LEU A 229 -5.13 -2.23 -16.66
N PRO A 230 -6.10 -2.84 -15.96
CA PRO A 230 -5.81 -3.59 -14.74
C PRO A 230 -4.92 -4.80 -15.01
N ARG A 231 -3.76 -4.90 -14.32
CA ARG A 231 -2.90 -6.09 -14.36
C ARG A 231 -2.90 -6.78 -13.01
N LYS A 232 -3.66 -7.86 -12.91
CA LYS A 232 -3.83 -8.65 -11.68
C LYS A 232 -2.56 -9.40 -11.32
N GLY A 233 -2.17 -9.31 -10.05
CA GLY A 233 -1.10 -10.07 -9.42
C GLY A 233 -1.62 -10.81 -8.20
N GLU A 234 -1.64 -12.13 -8.25
CA GLU A 234 -2.02 -12.99 -7.14
C GLU A 234 -0.78 -13.29 -6.31
N GLU A 235 -0.88 -13.10 -4.99
CA GLU A 235 0.20 -13.28 -4.03
C GLU A 235 -0.24 -14.18 -2.88
N TYR A 236 0.70 -14.95 -2.34
CA TYR A 236 0.49 -15.97 -1.33
C TYR A 236 1.40 -15.70 -0.15
N LEU A 237 0.80 -15.59 1.04
CA LEU A 237 1.53 -15.41 2.30
C LEU A 237 1.70 -16.77 2.97
N LEU A 238 2.94 -17.13 3.28
CA LEU A 238 3.30 -18.40 3.89
C LEU A 238 3.57 -18.24 5.38
N ASP A 239 3.32 -19.32 6.11
CA ASP A 239 3.44 -19.41 7.57
C ASP A 239 4.84 -19.02 8.07
N ARG A 240 4.91 -18.35 9.23
CA ARG A 240 6.15 -17.95 9.93
C ARG A 240 7.12 -19.09 10.20
N ARG A 241 6.69 -20.36 10.18
CA ARG A 241 7.59 -21.52 10.30
C ARG A 241 8.67 -21.56 9.20
N LEU A 242 8.46 -20.80 8.10
CA LEU A 242 9.42 -20.63 7.00
C LEU A 242 10.30 -19.39 7.18
N GLU A 243 10.21 -18.68 8.30
CA GLU A 243 11.09 -17.55 8.59
C GLU A 243 12.55 -17.93 8.39
N GLY A 244 13.31 -17.10 7.65
CA GLY A 244 14.70 -17.37 7.32
C GLY A 244 14.94 -18.36 6.16
N VAL A 245 13.89 -18.91 5.51
CA VAL A 245 14.06 -19.71 4.30
C VAL A 245 14.75 -18.90 3.19
N VAL A 246 14.44 -17.61 3.10
CA VAL A 246 15.20 -16.60 2.39
C VAL A 246 15.37 -15.37 3.30
N THR A 247 16.53 -14.72 3.21
CA THR A 247 16.85 -13.54 4.04
C THR A 247 16.87 -12.25 3.23
N SER A 248 16.73 -12.35 1.90
CA SER A 248 16.67 -11.25 0.95
C SER A 248 15.50 -11.46 -0.03
N ILE A 249 15.15 -10.43 -0.78
CA ILE A 249 14.15 -10.55 -1.86
C ILE A 249 14.79 -11.33 -3.02
N ILE A 250 14.23 -12.46 -3.38
CA ILE A 250 14.73 -13.30 -4.48
C ILE A 250 13.94 -13.00 -5.74
N PHE A 251 14.59 -12.43 -6.73
CA PHE A 251 14.04 -12.17 -8.06
C PHE A 251 14.57 -13.20 -9.06
N PRO A 252 13.73 -13.78 -9.93
CA PRO A 252 14.21 -14.44 -11.14
C PRO A 252 14.75 -13.40 -12.14
N CYS A 253 15.48 -13.84 -13.14
CA CYS A 253 15.77 -13.01 -14.29
C CYS A 253 14.47 -12.56 -14.96
N PRO A 254 14.22 -11.23 -15.13
CA PRO A 254 12.95 -10.74 -15.65
C PRO A 254 12.75 -11.09 -17.12
N SER A 255 11.49 -11.34 -17.47
CA SER A 255 11.05 -11.45 -18.87
C SER A 255 10.69 -10.07 -19.43
N PRO A 256 10.45 -9.94 -20.74
CA PRO A 256 9.95 -8.67 -21.33
C PRO A 256 8.63 -8.16 -20.75
N VAL A 257 7.80 -9.04 -20.20
CA VAL A 257 6.43 -8.73 -19.74
C VAL A 257 6.27 -8.73 -18.22
N SER A 258 7.24 -9.27 -17.46
CA SER A 258 7.13 -9.41 -16.01
C SER A 258 8.49 -9.51 -15.33
N LYS A 259 8.57 -8.99 -14.10
CA LYS A 259 9.70 -9.25 -13.19
C LYS A 259 9.75 -10.69 -12.69
N GLY A 260 8.72 -11.50 -12.96
CA GLY A 260 8.59 -12.90 -12.56
C GLY A 260 7.98 -13.06 -11.16
N THR A 261 7.91 -14.32 -10.72
CA THR A 261 7.45 -14.70 -9.38
C THR A 261 8.58 -14.54 -8.38
N LEU A 262 8.38 -13.73 -7.38
CA LEU A 262 9.34 -13.43 -6.32
C LEU A 262 9.14 -14.38 -5.13
N VAL A 263 10.17 -14.49 -4.31
CA VAL A 263 10.11 -15.05 -2.96
C VAL A 263 10.78 -14.04 -2.05
N ASN A 264 10.04 -13.43 -1.14
CA ASN A 264 10.59 -12.42 -0.25
C ASN A 264 10.14 -12.59 1.21
N PRO A 265 11.05 -12.28 2.15
CA PRO A 265 10.65 -12.16 3.55
C PRO A 265 9.72 -10.94 3.71
N THR A 266 8.88 -10.96 4.73
CA THR A 266 8.12 -9.78 5.16
C THR A 266 8.68 -9.23 6.46
N VAL A 267 8.29 -8.02 6.82
CA VAL A 267 8.69 -7.38 8.10
C VAL A 267 8.24 -8.23 9.31
N ASP A 268 7.15 -8.99 9.15
CA ASP A 268 6.52 -9.73 10.25
C ASP A 268 6.93 -11.22 10.31
N GLY A 269 8.00 -11.61 9.62
CA GLY A 269 8.56 -12.96 9.68
C GLY A 269 7.82 -14.02 8.85
N THR A 270 6.85 -13.62 8.02
CA THR A 270 6.25 -14.51 7.01
C THR A 270 7.04 -14.47 5.70
N ILE A 271 6.76 -15.39 4.80
CA ILE A 271 7.31 -15.37 3.43
C ILE A 271 6.17 -15.05 2.46
N MET A 272 6.41 -14.14 1.54
CA MET A 272 5.49 -13.83 0.46
C MET A 272 6.00 -14.41 -0.85
N VAL A 273 5.10 -15.01 -1.63
CA VAL A 273 5.39 -15.65 -2.90
C VAL A 273 4.41 -15.14 -3.96
N GLY A 274 4.92 -14.66 -5.04
CA GLY A 274 4.15 -14.05 -6.13
C GLY A 274 4.92 -12.90 -6.78
N PRO A 275 4.24 -12.06 -7.53
CA PRO A 275 2.87 -12.19 -8.01
C PRO A 275 2.74 -12.92 -9.35
N THR A 276 1.49 -13.19 -9.76
CA THR A 276 1.18 -13.37 -11.18
C THR A 276 1.16 -12.04 -11.94
N ALA A 277 0.98 -12.07 -13.26
CA ALA A 277 0.83 -10.86 -14.07
C ALA A 277 -0.16 -11.12 -15.21
N THR A 278 -1.47 -11.01 -14.93
CA THR A 278 -2.55 -11.27 -15.85
C THR A 278 -3.36 -10.01 -16.10
N THR A 279 -3.54 -9.59 -17.35
CA THR A 279 -4.43 -8.48 -17.68
C THR A 279 -5.87 -8.94 -17.52
N VAL A 280 -6.70 -8.13 -16.87
CA VAL A 280 -8.13 -8.36 -16.67
C VAL A 280 -8.90 -7.11 -17.08
N ASP A 281 -10.17 -7.26 -17.43
CA ASP A 281 -11.00 -6.13 -17.85
C ASP A 281 -11.72 -5.48 -16.65
N ASP A 282 -12.02 -6.28 -15.62
CA ASP A 282 -12.75 -5.80 -14.43
C ASP A 282 -11.80 -5.21 -13.41
N LYS A 283 -11.95 -3.90 -13.14
CA LYS A 283 -11.20 -3.15 -12.11
C LYS A 283 -11.51 -3.60 -10.66
N TYR A 284 -12.49 -4.48 -10.47
CA TYR A 284 -12.89 -5.03 -9.17
C TYR A 284 -12.52 -6.51 -8.98
N ASP A 285 -11.99 -7.19 -10.01
CA ASP A 285 -11.62 -8.61 -9.91
C ASP A 285 -10.33 -8.81 -9.08
N THR A 286 -10.51 -8.89 -7.78
CA THR A 286 -9.46 -9.26 -6.81
C THR A 286 -9.49 -10.73 -6.41
N SER A 287 -10.12 -11.59 -7.21
CA SER A 287 -10.16 -13.03 -6.98
C SER A 287 -8.76 -13.67 -7.16
N THR A 288 -8.48 -14.69 -6.37
CA THR A 288 -7.37 -15.63 -6.58
C THR A 288 -7.86 -16.88 -7.27
N THR A 289 -6.96 -17.58 -7.98
CA THR A 289 -7.31 -18.72 -8.83
C THR A 289 -6.38 -19.92 -8.56
N GLU A 290 -6.90 -21.14 -8.74
CA GLU A 290 -6.09 -22.36 -8.68
C GLU A 290 -4.94 -22.33 -9.70
N GLU A 291 -5.20 -21.82 -10.91
CA GLU A 291 -4.18 -21.69 -11.95
C GLU A 291 -3.09 -20.68 -11.54
N GLY A 292 -3.46 -19.53 -10.96
CA GLY A 292 -2.52 -18.54 -10.43
C GLY A 292 -1.63 -19.15 -9.35
N ALA A 293 -2.23 -19.86 -8.40
CA ALA A 293 -1.48 -20.58 -7.37
C ALA A 293 -0.49 -21.57 -7.98
N ARG A 294 -0.97 -22.44 -8.88
CA ARG A 294 -0.14 -23.43 -9.56
C ARG A 294 1.03 -22.80 -10.28
N GLN A 295 0.80 -21.71 -11.02
CA GLN A 295 1.85 -20.99 -11.75
C GLN A 295 2.89 -20.37 -10.78
N VAL A 296 2.42 -19.70 -9.73
CA VAL A 296 3.28 -19.04 -8.74
C VAL A 296 4.19 -20.08 -8.07
N PHE A 297 3.62 -21.16 -7.51
CA PHE A 297 4.41 -22.16 -6.80
C PHE A 297 5.34 -22.98 -7.72
N LEU A 298 4.93 -23.25 -8.99
CA LEU A 298 5.80 -23.87 -9.97
C LEU A 298 7.04 -23.01 -10.25
N ASN A 299 6.87 -21.68 -10.38
CA ASN A 299 7.99 -20.78 -10.65
C ASN A 299 8.83 -20.52 -9.40
N ALA A 300 8.21 -20.32 -8.24
CA ALA A 300 8.93 -20.10 -6.98
C ALA A 300 9.86 -21.28 -6.63
N ARG A 301 9.40 -22.53 -6.84
CA ARG A 301 10.22 -23.74 -6.58
C ARG A 301 11.43 -23.87 -7.48
N LYS A 302 11.46 -23.24 -8.65
CA LYS A 302 12.69 -23.18 -9.48
C LYS A 302 13.80 -22.40 -8.76
N LEU A 303 13.44 -21.44 -7.91
CA LEU A 303 14.37 -20.62 -7.15
C LEU A 303 14.59 -21.17 -5.73
N VAL A 304 13.50 -21.51 -5.04
CA VAL A 304 13.48 -21.97 -3.63
C VAL A 304 12.71 -23.30 -3.55
N PRO A 305 13.35 -24.44 -3.72
CA PRO A 305 12.69 -25.76 -3.82
C PRO A 305 11.84 -26.16 -2.59
N ALA A 306 12.15 -25.60 -1.41
CA ALA A 306 11.47 -25.93 -0.15
C ALA A 306 10.06 -25.36 -0.02
N ILE A 307 9.63 -24.44 -0.91
CA ILE A 307 8.33 -23.76 -0.82
C ILE A 307 7.19 -24.68 -1.26
N SER A 308 6.11 -24.67 -0.48
CA SER A 308 4.93 -25.50 -0.71
C SER A 308 3.63 -24.75 -0.48
N GLU A 309 2.60 -25.09 -1.27
CA GLU A 309 1.21 -24.57 -1.10
C GLU A 309 0.62 -24.95 0.27
N ARG A 310 1.14 -26.00 0.93
CA ARG A 310 0.71 -26.41 2.27
C ARG A 310 1.01 -25.38 3.35
N ASP A 311 1.88 -24.42 3.04
CA ASP A 311 2.31 -23.38 3.96
C ASP A 311 1.48 -22.10 3.84
N ILE A 312 0.55 -22.03 2.89
CA ILE A 312 -0.31 -20.85 2.67
C ILE A 312 -1.16 -20.61 3.93
N ILE A 313 -1.09 -19.38 4.46
CA ILE A 313 -1.97 -18.88 5.52
C ILE A 313 -2.94 -17.83 5.04
N ALA A 314 -2.61 -17.13 3.96
CA ALA A 314 -3.47 -16.16 3.30
C ALA A 314 -3.09 -16.01 1.82
N GLU A 315 -4.07 -15.63 1.02
CA GLU A 315 -3.90 -15.29 -0.39
C GLU A 315 -4.67 -14.01 -0.70
N PHE A 316 -4.17 -13.24 -1.66
CA PHE A 316 -4.82 -12.02 -2.12
C PHE A 316 -4.38 -11.66 -3.53
N ALA A 317 -5.12 -10.79 -4.19
CA ALA A 317 -4.74 -10.21 -5.47
C ALA A 317 -4.77 -8.69 -5.43
N GLY A 318 -3.79 -8.07 -6.11
CA GLY A 318 -3.74 -6.64 -6.36
C GLY A 318 -3.80 -6.33 -7.84
N LEU A 319 -4.51 -5.26 -8.21
CA LEU A 319 -4.67 -4.82 -9.59
C LEU A 319 -3.75 -3.62 -9.85
N ARG A 320 -2.64 -3.84 -10.57
CA ARG A 320 -1.73 -2.75 -10.94
C ARG A 320 -2.40 -1.83 -11.95
N PRO A 321 -2.41 -0.51 -11.72
CA PRO A 321 -2.97 0.47 -12.65
C PRO A 321 -1.98 0.74 -13.78
N VAL A 322 -1.93 -0.15 -14.77
CA VAL A 322 -1.06 0.03 -15.94
C VAL A 322 -1.74 0.98 -16.91
N SER A 323 -1.03 2.03 -17.33
CA SER A 323 -1.52 2.93 -18.37
C SER A 323 -1.26 2.35 -19.77
N ASN A 324 -2.04 2.76 -20.74
CA ASN A 324 -1.80 2.45 -22.15
C ASN A 324 -0.47 3.01 -22.69
N THR A 325 0.20 3.94 -21.95
CA THR A 325 1.53 4.46 -22.26
C THR A 325 2.66 3.66 -21.65
N GLU A 326 2.36 2.68 -20.79
CA GLU A 326 3.33 1.86 -20.02
C GLU A 326 4.23 2.67 -19.04
N ASP A 327 4.07 4.00 -18.94
CA ASP A 327 4.77 4.84 -17.96
C ASP A 327 3.77 5.60 -17.07
N PHE A 328 4.24 6.33 -16.09
CA PHE A 328 3.44 7.21 -15.25
C PHE A 328 2.94 8.41 -16.04
N ILE A 329 1.72 8.83 -15.80
CA ILE A 329 1.07 10.01 -16.38
C ILE A 329 0.94 11.03 -15.25
N VAL A 330 1.86 12.00 -15.22
CA VAL A 330 1.95 12.98 -14.13
C VAL A 330 2.10 14.37 -14.73
N GLY A 331 1.23 15.28 -14.34
CA GLY A 331 1.29 16.67 -14.78
C GLY A 331 -0.07 17.35 -14.89
N PRO A 332 -0.06 18.65 -15.21
CA PRO A 332 -1.27 19.40 -15.52
C PRO A 332 -1.92 18.86 -16.79
N THR A 333 -3.20 19.13 -16.93
CA THR A 333 -4.00 18.75 -18.11
C THR A 333 -4.50 20.02 -18.84
N GLU A 334 -5.24 19.83 -19.93
CA GLU A 334 -5.94 20.95 -20.58
C GLU A 334 -7.01 21.57 -19.66
N ARG A 335 -7.41 20.89 -18.60
CA ARG A 335 -8.32 21.44 -17.58
C ARG A 335 -7.52 22.13 -16.50
N ARG A 336 -7.53 23.46 -16.53
CA ARG A 336 -6.79 24.26 -15.56
C ARG A 336 -7.11 23.86 -14.12
N GLY A 337 -6.09 23.65 -13.30
CA GLY A 337 -6.20 23.21 -11.91
C GLY A 337 -6.46 21.70 -11.74
N PHE A 338 -6.64 20.92 -12.83
CA PHE A 338 -6.75 19.47 -12.74
C PHE A 338 -5.41 18.83 -13.12
N ILE A 339 -4.84 18.05 -12.19
CA ILE A 339 -3.51 17.45 -12.30
C ILE A 339 -3.63 15.94 -12.19
N ASN A 340 -3.07 15.21 -13.14
CA ASN A 340 -3.03 13.75 -13.10
C ASN A 340 -1.78 13.23 -12.35
N ALA A 341 -1.99 12.18 -11.55
CA ALA A 341 -0.97 11.27 -11.02
C ALA A 341 -1.48 9.84 -11.25
N ALA A 342 -1.53 9.45 -12.53
CA ALA A 342 -2.19 8.24 -13.04
C ALA A 342 -1.19 7.23 -13.59
N GLY A 343 -1.63 6.00 -13.81
CA GLY A 343 -0.80 4.93 -14.36
C GLY A 343 0.34 4.48 -13.44
N ILE A 344 0.21 4.72 -12.14
CA ILE A 344 1.27 4.50 -11.15
C ILE A 344 1.37 3.00 -10.79
N GLN A 345 1.80 2.21 -11.78
CA GLN A 345 2.12 0.79 -11.63
C GLN A 345 3.49 0.59 -10.94
N SER A 346 3.97 -0.66 -10.81
CA SER A 346 5.32 -0.92 -10.28
C SER A 346 6.40 -0.21 -11.12
N PRO A 347 7.34 0.53 -10.47
CA PRO A 347 7.63 0.60 -9.04
C PRO A 347 6.96 1.79 -8.31
N GLY A 348 5.70 2.09 -8.59
CA GLY A 348 4.98 3.26 -8.08
C GLY A 348 4.98 3.39 -6.56
N LEU A 349 4.82 2.28 -5.83
CA LEU A 349 4.93 2.30 -4.37
C LEU A 349 6.30 2.83 -3.93
N THR A 350 7.39 2.32 -4.51
CA THR A 350 8.75 2.83 -4.25
C THR A 350 8.88 4.31 -4.60
N GLY A 351 8.32 4.73 -5.75
CA GLY A 351 8.43 6.10 -6.25
C GLY A 351 7.53 7.13 -5.55
N ALA A 352 6.54 6.68 -4.75
CA ALA A 352 5.50 7.56 -4.22
C ALA A 352 6.02 8.80 -3.45
N PRO A 353 7.03 8.71 -2.56
CA PRO A 353 7.56 9.90 -1.89
C PRO A 353 8.18 10.93 -2.85
N ALA A 354 8.92 10.47 -3.86
CA ALA A 354 9.52 11.36 -4.85
C ALA A 354 8.47 11.95 -5.80
N LEU A 355 7.44 11.18 -6.12
CA LEU A 355 6.30 11.65 -6.89
C LEU A 355 5.51 12.73 -6.14
N ALA A 356 5.38 12.62 -4.83
CA ALA A 356 4.73 13.62 -4.00
C ALA A 356 5.47 14.98 -4.07
N GLU A 357 6.79 14.99 -3.95
CA GLU A 357 7.57 16.22 -4.09
C GLU A 357 7.44 16.80 -5.52
N MET A 358 7.50 15.98 -6.55
CA MET A 358 7.26 16.41 -7.93
C MET A 358 5.86 17.04 -8.12
N LEU A 359 4.83 16.49 -7.49
CA LEU A 359 3.48 17.04 -7.55
C LEU A 359 3.36 18.39 -6.82
N VAL A 360 4.10 18.58 -5.72
CA VAL A 360 4.21 19.88 -5.03
C VAL A 360 4.81 20.92 -5.98
N ASP A 361 5.89 20.57 -6.68
CA ASP A 361 6.53 21.48 -7.66
C ASP A 361 5.56 21.82 -8.80
N ILE A 362 4.86 20.84 -9.36
CA ILE A 362 3.85 21.04 -10.40
C ILE A 362 2.74 21.98 -9.92
N LEU A 363 2.22 21.78 -8.71
CA LEU A 363 1.19 22.65 -8.14
C LEU A 363 1.69 24.09 -7.97
N ALA A 364 2.95 24.28 -7.58
CA ALA A 364 3.57 25.59 -7.48
C ALA A 364 3.71 26.26 -8.85
N ASP A 365 4.15 25.53 -9.87
CA ASP A 365 4.27 25.99 -11.26
C ASP A 365 2.90 26.39 -11.84
N GLU A 366 1.83 25.69 -11.45
CA GLU A 366 0.43 26.01 -11.81
C GLU A 366 -0.17 27.15 -10.97
N GLY A 367 0.61 27.75 -10.06
CA GLY A 367 0.25 28.96 -9.32
C GLY A 367 -0.27 28.74 -7.89
N LEU A 368 -0.11 27.54 -7.32
CA LEU A 368 -0.36 27.32 -5.89
C LEU A 368 0.73 28.06 -5.08
N LYS A 369 0.30 28.95 -4.18
CA LYS A 369 1.23 29.69 -3.33
C LYS A 369 1.66 28.83 -2.14
N LEU A 370 2.94 28.49 -2.12
CA LEU A 370 3.54 27.71 -1.05
C LEU A 370 4.17 28.64 0.00
N GLN A 371 3.56 28.71 1.18
CA GLN A 371 4.10 29.37 2.36
C GLN A 371 4.33 28.34 3.45
N GLU A 372 5.59 28.09 3.79
CA GLU A 372 5.94 27.10 4.82
C GLU A 372 5.38 27.50 6.19
N LYS A 373 4.95 26.50 6.95
CA LYS A 373 4.53 26.65 8.35
C LYS A 373 5.76 26.86 9.24
N GLU A 374 5.65 27.78 10.20
CA GLU A 374 6.70 27.99 11.22
C GLU A 374 6.89 26.74 12.11
N HIS A 375 5.80 26.02 12.35
CA HIS A 375 5.79 24.79 13.13
C HIS A 375 5.10 23.68 12.32
N TRP A 376 5.88 22.74 11.83
CA TRP A 376 5.43 21.53 11.18
C TRP A 376 6.07 20.32 11.86
N ASP A 377 5.26 19.36 12.28
CA ASP A 377 5.73 18.15 12.94
C ASP A 377 5.89 17.01 11.91
N PRO A 378 7.11 16.60 11.54
CA PRO A 378 7.34 15.50 10.61
C PRO A 378 6.96 14.14 11.19
N THR A 379 6.75 14.04 12.51
CA THR A 379 6.55 12.78 13.20
C THR A 379 5.06 12.41 13.33
N ALA A 380 4.81 11.16 13.63
CA ALA A 380 3.53 10.67 14.13
C ALA A 380 3.77 9.88 15.42
N PRO A 381 2.78 9.74 16.32
CA PRO A 381 2.90 8.80 17.42
C PRO A 381 3.15 7.41 16.87
N HIS A 382 4.26 6.81 17.28
CA HIS A 382 4.57 5.44 16.91
C HIS A 382 3.59 4.49 17.61
N PRO A 383 2.80 3.71 16.88
CA PRO A 383 1.97 2.71 17.52
C PRO A 383 2.86 1.68 18.22
N VAL A 384 2.52 1.36 19.46
CA VAL A 384 3.20 0.26 20.15
C VAL A 384 2.93 -1.02 19.40
N ARG A 385 3.98 -1.78 19.08
CA ARG A 385 3.91 -3.16 18.58
C ARG A 385 4.36 -4.09 19.69
N PHE A 386 3.42 -4.52 20.53
CA PHE A 386 3.69 -5.33 21.70
C PHE A 386 4.47 -6.60 21.36
N SER A 387 4.17 -7.22 20.21
CA SER A 387 4.88 -8.41 19.70
C SER A 387 6.36 -8.18 19.36
N HIS A 388 6.79 -6.94 19.15
CA HIS A 388 8.17 -6.60 18.79
C HIS A 388 9.03 -6.23 20.01
N LEU A 389 8.40 -6.09 21.18
CA LEU A 389 9.09 -5.73 22.43
C LEU A 389 9.73 -6.95 23.08
N SER A 390 10.84 -6.70 23.80
CA SER A 390 11.42 -7.69 24.69
C SER A 390 10.46 -8.07 25.82
N THR A 391 10.67 -9.24 26.43
CA THR A 391 9.83 -9.71 27.55
C THR A 391 9.79 -8.72 28.71
N ASP A 392 10.90 -8.05 29.00
CA ASP A 392 10.98 -7.06 30.08
C ASP A 392 10.16 -5.79 29.77
N GLU A 393 10.21 -5.31 28.51
CA GLU A 393 9.40 -4.19 28.04
C GLU A 393 7.90 -4.54 28.04
N GLN A 394 7.54 -5.74 27.57
CA GLN A 394 6.15 -6.25 27.61
C GLN A 394 5.62 -6.27 29.04
N GLN A 395 6.41 -6.78 30.00
CA GLN A 395 6.05 -6.79 31.41
C GLN A 395 5.93 -5.38 32.01
N ALA A 396 6.82 -4.46 31.62
CA ALA A 396 6.77 -3.09 32.08
C ALA A 396 5.49 -2.39 31.60
N LEU A 397 5.13 -2.55 30.31
CA LEU A 397 3.88 -2.02 29.76
C LEU A 397 2.64 -2.64 30.42
N ALA A 398 2.60 -3.96 30.59
CA ALA A 398 1.48 -4.63 31.25
C ALA A 398 1.28 -4.22 32.72
N ARG A 399 2.34 -3.77 33.41
CA ARG A 399 2.22 -3.21 34.76
C ARG A 399 1.74 -1.75 34.76
N SER A 400 2.13 -0.96 33.75
CA SER A 400 1.73 0.45 33.64
C SER A 400 0.29 0.61 33.14
N ASP A 401 -0.15 -0.27 32.26
CA ASP A 401 -1.51 -0.30 31.70
C ASP A 401 -1.98 -1.75 31.54
N PRO A 402 -2.98 -2.19 32.35
CA PRO A 402 -3.49 -3.58 32.31
C PRO A 402 -4.03 -4.02 30.95
N ARG A 403 -4.41 -3.07 30.04
CA ARG A 403 -4.88 -3.40 28.71
C ARG A 403 -3.78 -4.04 27.84
N TYR A 404 -2.50 -3.80 28.14
CA TYR A 404 -1.39 -4.53 27.50
C TYR A 404 -1.24 -5.97 27.99
N ALA A 405 -1.85 -6.35 29.12
CA ALA A 405 -1.91 -7.73 29.58
C ALA A 405 -3.07 -8.53 28.94
N GLN A 406 -3.96 -7.89 28.21
CA GLN A 406 -5.12 -8.51 27.57
C GLN A 406 -4.82 -8.79 26.09
N LEU A 407 -4.49 -10.06 25.76
CA LEU A 407 -4.25 -10.48 24.38
C LEU A 407 -5.58 -10.70 23.64
N VAL A 408 -5.91 -9.83 22.70
CA VAL A 408 -7.06 -9.95 21.79
C VAL A 408 -6.75 -10.90 20.64
N CYS A 409 -5.61 -10.72 19.97
CA CYS A 409 -5.16 -11.60 18.88
C CYS A 409 -3.95 -12.42 19.34
N ARG A 410 -4.12 -13.73 19.55
CA ARG A 410 -3.05 -14.63 20.02
C ARG A 410 -2.04 -14.98 18.94
N CYS A 411 -2.46 -15.05 17.66
CA CYS A 411 -1.58 -15.43 16.55
C CYS A 411 -0.55 -14.34 16.24
N GLU A 412 -0.96 -13.07 16.35
CA GLU A 412 -0.14 -11.89 16.07
C GLU A 412 0.29 -11.15 17.35
N ILE A 413 -0.11 -11.66 18.52
CA ILE A 413 0.23 -11.09 19.85
C ILE A 413 -0.19 -9.61 19.92
N VAL A 414 -1.45 -9.32 19.56
CA VAL A 414 -2.02 -7.97 19.63
C VAL A 414 -2.86 -7.84 20.90
N THR A 415 -2.62 -6.77 21.65
CA THR A 415 -3.25 -6.46 22.93
C THR A 415 -4.51 -5.58 22.77
N GLU A 416 -5.33 -5.50 23.82
CA GLU A 416 -6.46 -4.59 23.87
C GLU A 416 -6.02 -3.11 23.74
N ALA A 417 -4.88 -2.74 24.34
CA ALA A 417 -4.36 -1.39 24.26
C ALA A 417 -4.04 -0.98 22.82
N GLU A 418 -3.44 -1.88 22.02
CA GLU A 418 -3.17 -1.63 20.60
C GLU A 418 -4.46 -1.50 19.76
N ILE A 419 -5.49 -2.30 20.07
CA ILE A 419 -6.80 -2.19 19.39
C ILE A 419 -7.45 -0.83 19.69
N ARG A 420 -7.48 -0.43 20.96
CA ARG A 420 -8.06 0.86 21.35
C ARG A 420 -7.31 2.06 20.76
N ASP A 421 -5.98 2.01 20.76
CA ASP A 421 -5.15 3.03 20.10
C ASP A 421 -5.47 3.14 18.60
N ALA A 422 -5.66 2.01 17.92
CA ALA A 422 -6.04 2.01 16.51
C ALA A 422 -7.42 2.63 16.27
N ILE A 423 -8.39 2.40 17.17
CA ILE A 423 -9.71 3.04 17.11
C ILE A 423 -9.58 4.55 17.34
N ASP A 424 -8.82 4.99 18.34
CA ASP A 424 -8.57 6.42 18.62
C ASP A 424 -7.90 7.13 17.42
N ARG A 425 -7.10 6.42 16.64
CA ARG A 425 -6.49 6.90 15.39
C ARG A 425 -7.38 6.75 14.15
N GLY A 426 -8.68 6.46 14.32
CA GLY A 426 -9.69 6.48 13.27
C GLY A 426 -10.07 5.13 12.68
N ALA A 427 -9.56 3.99 13.17
CA ALA A 427 -10.07 2.70 12.75
C ALA A 427 -11.54 2.53 13.19
N HIS A 428 -12.46 2.44 12.23
CA HIS A 428 -13.89 2.29 12.53
C HIS A 428 -14.49 1.00 11.96
N THR A 429 -13.67 0.16 11.35
CA THR A 429 -14.06 -1.14 10.77
C THR A 429 -13.12 -2.25 11.24
N LEU A 430 -13.54 -3.51 11.10
CA LEU A 430 -12.67 -4.65 11.41
C LEU A 430 -11.43 -4.72 10.51
N ASP A 431 -11.56 -4.38 9.24
CA ASP A 431 -10.42 -4.32 8.33
C ASP A 431 -9.51 -3.12 8.68
N GLY A 432 -10.06 -1.98 9.13
CA GLY A 432 -9.27 -0.88 9.70
C GLY A 432 -8.40 -1.34 10.86
N LEU A 433 -8.98 -2.03 11.85
CA LEU A 433 -8.21 -2.64 12.94
C LEU A 433 -7.16 -3.63 12.44
N LYS A 434 -7.56 -4.53 11.53
CA LYS A 434 -6.68 -5.56 10.96
C LYS A 434 -5.42 -4.95 10.34
N PHE A 435 -5.56 -3.90 9.53
CA PHE A 435 -4.43 -3.29 8.83
C PHE A 435 -3.63 -2.32 9.70
N ARG A 436 -4.22 -1.74 10.76
CA ARG A 436 -3.51 -0.89 11.73
C ARG A 436 -2.78 -1.69 12.81
N THR A 437 -3.26 -2.90 13.17
CA THR A 437 -2.73 -3.69 14.31
C THR A 437 -2.23 -5.07 13.96
N ARG A 438 -2.58 -5.62 12.80
CA ARG A 438 -2.43 -7.02 12.37
C ARG A 438 -3.39 -8.01 13.05
N ALA A 439 -4.32 -7.57 13.89
CA ALA A 439 -5.34 -8.45 14.43
C ALA A 439 -6.12 -9.15 13.29
N GLY A 440 -6.14 -10.48 13.30
CA GLY A 440 -6.78 -11.30 12.25
C GLY A 440 -5.89 -11.66 11.04
N MET A 441 -4.60 -11.25 11.01
CA MET A 441 -3.68 -11.60 9.91
C MET A 441 -2.93 -12.91 10.11
N GLY A 442 -2.90 -13.45 11.30
CA GLY A 442 -2.20 -14.68 11.60
C GLY A 442 -2.94 -15.94 11.10
N ARG A 443 -2.36 -17.09 11.37
CA ARG A 443 -2.78 -18.42 10.91
C ARG A 443 -4.29 -18.71 10.98
N CYS A 444 -5.00 -18.23 12.01
CA CYS A 444 -6.44 -18.46 12.16
C CYS A 444 -7.34 -17.50 11.38
N GLN A 445 -6.77 -16.48 10.72
CA GLN A 445 -7.47 -15.48 9.89
C GLN A 445 -8.71 -14.89 10.60
N GLY A 446 -8.55 -14.49 11.85
CA GLY A 446 -9.60 -13.85 12.63
C GLY A 446 -10.55 -14.81 13.37
N GLY A 447 -10.37 -16.13 13.25
CA GLY A 447 -11.28 -17.11 13.83
C GLY A 447 -11.54 -16.96 15.34
N PHE A 448 -10.64 -16.33 16.09
CA PHE A 448 -10.79 -16.10 17.53
C PHE A 448 -10.92 -14.61 17.90
N CYS A 449 -10.22 -13.72 17.20
CA CYS A 449 -10.15 -12.30 17.58
C CYS A 449 -11.24 -11.44 16.94
N THR A 450 -11.97 -11.90 15.92
CA THR A 450 -13.01 -11.10 15.27
C THR A 450 -14.06 -10.61 16.27
N TRP A 451 -14.59 -11.50 17.12
CA TRP A 451 -15.62 -11.12 18.09
C TRP A 451 -15.13 -10.10 19.13
N PRO A 452 -14.01 -10.32 19.86
CA PRO A 452 -13.47 -9.30 20.75
C PRO A 452 -13.18 -7.96 20.06
N CYS A 453 -12.68 -7.97 18.81
CA CYS A 453 -12.48 -6.73 18.04
C CYS A 453 -13.81 -6.00 17.77
N MET A 454 -14.88 -6.74 17.45
CA MET A 454 -16.22 -6.15 17.26
C MET A 454 -16.74 -5.53 18.57
N GLU A 455 -16.57 -6.20 19.71
CA GLU A 455 -17.00 -5.66 21.01
C GLU A 455 -16.25 -4.37 21.35
N LEU A 456 -14.94 -4.32 21.14
CA LEU A 456 -14.12 -3.12 21.38
C LEU A 456 -14.48 -1.96 20.44
N LEU A 457 -14.73 -2.23 19.15
CA LEU A 457 -15.22 -1.25 18.19
C LEU A 457 -16.58 -0.69 18.62
N ALA A 458 -17.54 -1.59 18.93
CA ALA A 458 -18.88 -1.19 19.32
C ALA A 458 -18.87 -0.34 20.60
N GLU A 459 -18.09 -0.77 21.61
CA GLU A 459 -17.96 -0.04 22.89
C GLU A 459 -17.38 1.36 22.67
N GLN A 460 -16.25 1.49 21.95
CA GLN A 460 -15.53 2.75 21.84
C GLN A 460 -16.23 3.74 20.90
N GLN A 461 -16.95 3.22 19.89
CA GLN A 461 -17.77 4.04 18.98
C GLN A 461 -19.18 4.32 19.52
N GLY A 462 -19.61 3.65 20.59
CA GLY A 462 -20.94 3.81 21.17
C GLY A 462 -22.05 3.29 20.26
N ILE A 463 -21.80 2.26 19.45
CA ILE A 463 -22.76 1.65 18.52
C ILE A 463 -23.07 0.20 18.93
N PRO A 464 -24.22 -0.35 18.50
CA PRO A 464 -24.49 -1.78 18.65
C PRO A 464 -23.49 -2.65 17.87
N VAL A 465 -23.15 -3.84 18.37
CA VAL A 465 -22.28 -4.81 17.67
C VAL A 465 -22.82 -5.16 16.26
N THR A 466 -24.13 -5.11 16.08
CA THR A 466 -24.80 -5.34 14.78
C THR A 466 -24.55 -4.24 13.74
N GLU A 467 -24.07 -3.08 14.16
CA GLU A 467 -23.69 -1.96 13.27
C GLU A 467 -22.20 -1.97 12.90
N VAL A 468 -21.39 -2.81 13.59
CA VAL A 468 -19.96 -2.96 13.24
C VAL A 468 -19.83 -3.60 11.87
N THR A 469 -19.08 -2.94 10.99
CA THR A 469 -18.82 -3.41 9.63
C THR A 469 -17.44 -4.03 9.50
N LYS A 470 -17.30 -4.91 8.50
CA LYS A 470 -16.01 -5.49 8.16
C LYS A 470 -15.10 -4.46 7.45
N ARG A 471 -15.64 -3.71 6.48
CA ARG A 471 -14.88 -2.81 5.62
C ARG A 471 -15.68 -1.57 5.12
N GLY A 472 -16.64 -1.12 5.89
CA GLY A 472 -17.53 0.00 5.56
C GLY A 472 -18.95 -0.46 5.25
N SER A 473 -19.77 0.45 4.76
CA SER A 473 -21.19 0.24 4.51
C SER A 473 -21.49 -1.02 3.71
N GLY A 474 -22.51 -1.77 4.14
CA GLY A 474 -22.94 -3.00 3.46
C GLY A 474 -22.15 -4.26 3.83
N SER A 475 -21.18 -4.20 4.78
CA SER A 475 -20.34 -5.33 5.14
C SER A 475 -20.49 -5.81 6.59
N TRP A 476 -21.73 -5.83 7.09
CA TRP A 476 -22.03 -6.34 8.44
C TRP A 476 -21.77 -7.84 8.54
N ILE A 477 -21.18 -8.28 9.67
CA ILE A 477 -20.94 -9.69 9.97
C ILE A 477 -22.09 -10.28 10.80
N VAL A 478 -22.69 -9.45 11.66
CA VAL A 478 -23.79 -9.85 12.56
C VAL A 478 -24.98 -8.96 12.29
N THR A 479 -26.14 -9.56 12.03
CA THR A 479 -27.36 -8.84 11.68
C THR A 479 -28.41 -8.85 12.80
N GLU A 480 -28.41 -9.90 13.67
CA GLU A 480 -29.38 -10.06 14.76
C GLU A 480 -28.76 -10.76 15.98
N ARG A 481 -29.38 -10.61 17.14
CA ARG A 481 -29.05 -11.40 18.32
C ARG A 481 -29.76 -12.76 18.29
N ALA A 482 -29.06 -13.82 18.71
CA ALA A 482 -29.57 -15.18 18.75
C ALA A 482 -30.65 -15.43 19.84
N ASP A 483 -30.94 -14.46 20.70
CA ASP A 483 -31.96 -14.51 21.75
C ASP A 483 -33.39 -14.21 21.20
N ARG A 484 -33.54 -13.83 19.95
CA ARG A 484 -34.85 -13.89 19.25
C ARG A 484 -35.11 -15.31 18.77
N PRO A 485 -36.27 -15.91 19.11
CA PRO A 485 -36.61 -17.22 18.58
C PRO A 485 -36.60 -17.18 17.05
N VAL A 486 -35.74 -18.00 16.45
CA VAL A 486 -35.70 -18.19 14.99
C VAL A 486 -37.08 -18.68 14.58
N THR A 487 -37.86 -17.85 13.91
CA THR A 487 -39.12 -18.30 13.30
C THR A 487 -38.75 -19.32 12.24
N PRO A 488 -39.22 -20.59 12.36
CA PRO A 488 -38.86 -21.60 11.36
C PRO A 488 -39.32 -21.10 9.99
N VAL A 489 -38.40 -21.07 9.04
CA VAL A 489 -38.77 -20.84 7.63
C VAL A 489 -39.77 -21.93 7.27
N SER A 490 -41.04 -21.55 7.05
CA SER A 490 -42.05 -22.47 6.56
C SER A 490 -41.58 -23.00 5.21
N THR A 491 -41.10 -24.24 5.19
CA THR A 491 -40.93 -25.00 3.94
C THR A 491 -42.32 -25.16 3.37
N GLY A 492 -42.75 -24.20 2.52
CA GLY A 492 -43.95 -24.31 1.72
C GLY A 492 -43.77 -25.51 0.79
N GLY A 493 -44.71 -26.43 0.86
CA GLY A 493 -44.81 -27.61 0.02
C GLY A 493 -45.09 -27.31 -1.46
#